data_07bb512f3b6052e92ad6b489ea2d6780
#
_entry.id   07bb512f3b6052e92ad6b489ea2d6780
#
_cell.length_a   1.000
_cell.length_b   1.000
_cell.length_c   1.000
_cell.angle_alpha   90.00
_cell.angle_beta   90.00
_cell.angle_gamma   90.00
#
_symmetry.space_group_name_H-M   'P 1'
#
loop_
_entity.id
_entity.type
_entity.pdbx_description
1 polymer ?
#
loop_
_entity_poly.entity_id
_entity_poly.type
_entity_poly.pdbx_seq_one_letter_code
_entity_poly.pdbx_strand_id
1 'polypeptide(L)'
;MAAQQTTAPSSPRNSELTLQNQVGYNNEKSDLEEGTTQPEPAATPAASGAPDGGVTAWLVVLGAWCTSFCSFGWINSVGAFQEYYQNDLLKEYSSSTIAWIPSLQIFFIMGMGPIIGKLYDSYGPRWLIFVGSFMHVFGIMMASISTEYYQILLSQGVCSAIGVSAIFQPALSTIHGWFDSNRGAAFGILSTGSSIGGVIFPIMVTRLIKQVGFGWSMRICAFMILGLLIIANLTVRSIHPPKPQKVTRAQLARPFHEPEFIFCMLGFFFFTFGIFVPIDYLPVQALHAGVNPNLVQYLIPILNSASLFGRIGSGILGDKIGRYNIFIIVCFLSVIWILALWIPSNSQNGIIAFAALFGFCSGAYVSLIAPLVAQISPLPEIGFRTGIVFFISSIGGLTTNPINGAILERPTGWLGVKIFAGVFCLVGTIFIAAARVHRVGWKITAIF
;
A
#
# COMPACT_ATOMS: atom_id res chain seq x y z
N MET A 1 -16.01 -59.79 58.17
CA MET A 1 -14.70 -60.46 58.28
C MET A 1 -13.70 -59.34 58.03
N ALA A 2 -13.21 -58.82 59.07
CA ALA A 2 -11.89 -59.01 59.69
C ALA A 2 -10.87 -58.14 58.93
N ALA A 3 -10.48 -57.03 59.43
CA ALA A 3 -9.61 -56.73 60.59
C ALA A 3 -8.19 -56.42 60.08
N GLN A 4 -7.70 -55.35 60.41
CA GLN A 4 -6.74 -54.85 61.39
C GLN A 4 -5.48 -54.34 60.70
N GLN A 5 -5.14 -53.07 60.93
CA GLN A 5 -4.26 -52.47 61.96
C GLN A 5 -2.75 -52.66 61.62
N THR A 6 -1.92 -51.77 61.73
CA THR A 6 -1.39 -50.70 62.58
C THR A 6 0.02 -50.44 62.04
N THR A 7 0.78 -49.40 62.15
CA THR A 7 1.15 -48.50 63.23
C THR A 7 2.13 -47.43 62.66
N ALA A 8 2.06 -46.22 63.10
CA ALA A 8 3.18 -45.31 63.24
C ALA A 8 4.04 -45.68 64.47
N PRO A 9 5.19 -45.08 64.78
CA PRO A 9 5.53 -43.66 64.94
C PRO A 9 7.03 -43.38 64.64
N SER A 10 7.59 -42.19 64.63
CA SER A 10 7.97 -41.31 65.71
C SER A 10 8.93 -40.18 65.20
N SER A 11 8.66 -39.01 65.64
CA SER A 11 9.60 -37.85 65.74
C SER A 11 10.58 -38.14 66.97
N PRO A 12 11.70 -37.41 67.11
CA PRO A 12 11.69 -36.08 67.73
C PRO A 12 12.88 -35.14 67.36
N ARG A 13 12.62 -33.88 67.42
CA ARG A 13 13.00 -32.85 68.44
C ARG A 13 14.42 -32.26 68.44
N ASN A 14 14.33 -30.88 68.40
CA ASN A 14 15.05 -29.87 69.25
C ASN A 14 16.42 -29.43 68.70
N SER A 15 16.83 -28.22 68.85
CA SER A 15 16.59 -27.09 69.79
C SER A 15 17.07 -25.80 69.18
N GLU A 16 16.32 -24.73 69.24
CA GLU A 16 16.42 -23.62 70.22
C GLU A 16 17.66 -22.74 70.15
N LEU A 17 17.28 -21.43 69.96
CA LEU A 17 17.72 -20.18 70.65
C LEU A 17 19.12 -19.64 70.27
N THR A 18 19.23 -18.32 69.95
CA THR A 18 19.09 -17.22 70.90
C THR A 18 19.16 -15.87 70.17
N LEU A 19 18.32 -14.94 70.61
CA LEU A 19 18.30 -13.50 70.49
C LEU A 19 19.65 -12.83 70.80
N GLN A 20 19.93 -11.70 70.10
CA GLN A 20 20.16 -10.44 70.86
C GLN A 20 20.22 -9.22 69.97
N ASN A 21 19.48 -8.25 70.38
CA ASN A 21 19.48 -6.82 70.04
C ASN A 21 20.86 -6.20 70.19
N GLN A 22 21.22 -5.24 69.35
CA GLN A 22 21.73 -3.98 69.87
C GLN A 22 21.44 -2.81 68.94
N VAL A 23 20.85 -1.79 69.52
CA VAL A 23 20.63 -0.42 69.11
C VAL A 23 21.93 0.34 69.16
N GLY A 24 22.22 1.17 68.19
CA GLY A 24 23.31 2.15 68.26
C GLY A 24 23.15 3.28 67.26
N TYR A 25 22.91 4.40 67.80
CA TYR A 25 22.67 5.74 67.26
C TYR A 25 23.92 6.38 66.55
N ASN A 26 23.60 7.34 65.60
CA ASN A 26 24.37 8.50 65.17
C ASN A 26 25.44 8.30 64.07
N ASN A 27 25.38 8.96 62.93
CA ASN A 27 25.59 10.39 62.72
C ASN A 27 25.43 10.77 61.26
N GLU A 28 24.85 11.94 61.04
CA GLU A 28 24.84 12.72 59.76
C GLU A 28 26.25 12.92 59.22
N LYS A 29 26.40 12.69 57.95
CA LYS A 29 27.22 13.57 57.08
C LYS A 29 26.71 13.49 55.65
N SER A 30 26.25 14.60 55.20
CA SER A 30 26.02 15.01 53.81
C SER A 30 27.23 14.69 52.90
N ASP A 31 26.99 13.89 51.85
CA ASP A 31 27.78 14.00 50.63
C ASP A 31 26.83 13.91 49.43
N LEU A 32 26.75 15.01 48.72
CA LEU A 32 26.11 15.19 47.45
C LEU A 32 26.88 14.34 46.42
N GLU A 33 26.38 13.14 46.09
CA GLU A 33 26.78 12.46 44.86
C GLU A 33 25.80 12.82 43.76
N GLU A 34 26.26 13.61 42.82
CA GLU A 34 25.66 13.82 41.51
C GLU A 34 25.45 12.44 40.82
N GLY A 35 24.22 11.96 40.86
CA GLY A 35 23.80 10.82 40.07
C GLY A 35 23.79 11.20 38.59
N THR A 36 24.91 10.95 37.91
CA THR A 36 24.97 10.86 36.46
C THR A 36 24.07 9.70 36.03
N THR A 37 22.83 10.02 35.69
CA THR A 37 21.94 9.13 34.94
C THR A 37 22.58 8.87 33.59
N GLN A 38 23.30 7.76 33.42
CA GLN A 38 23.65 7.24 32.11
C GLN A 38 22.34 7.06 31.32
N PRO A 39 22.26 7.56 30.08
CA PRO A 39 21.14 7.25 29.23
C PRO A 39 21.11 5.74 29.03
N GLU A 40 20.02 5.12 29.42
CA GLU A 40 19.72 3.73 29.13
C GLU A 40 19.99 3.46 27.63
N PRO A 41 20.81 2.46 27.27
CA PRO A 41 21.07 2.19 25.86
C PRO A 41 19.75 1.96 25.17
N ALA A 42 19.47 2.72 24.14
CA ALA A 42 18.28 2.58 23.30
C ALA A 42 18.12 1.08 23.00
N ALA A 43 17.04 0.50 23.48
CA ALA A 43 16.75 -0.91 23.31
C ALA A 43 16.89 -1.24 21.82
N THR A 44 17.88 -2.04 21.48
CA THR A 44 18.05 -2.63 20.16
C THR A 44 16.71 -3.26 19.79
N PRO A 45 16.10 -2.96 18.64
CA PRO A 45 14.85 -3.58 18.24
C PRO A 45 15.05 -5.09 18.33
N ALA A 46 14.25 -5.76 19.14
CA ALA A 46 14.29 -7.21 19.23
C ALA A 46 14.16 -7.74 17.79
N ALA A 47 15.16 -8.51 17.34
CA ALA A 47 15.16 -9.08 16.00
C ALA A 47 13.81 -9.78 15.79
N SER A 48 13.02 -9.29 14.86
CA SER A 48 11.77 -9.91 14.48
C SER A 48 12.15 -11.31 14.03
N GLY A 49 11.57 -12.37 14.61
CA GLY A 49 11.89 -13.74 14.21
C GLY A 49 11.40 -14.11 12.81
N ALA A 50 11.47 -13.16 11.87
CA ALA A 50 11.13 -13.35 10.48
C ALA A 50 12.17 -14.25 9.81
N PRO A 51 11.75 -15.26 9.01
CA PRO A 51 12.68 -16.18 8.33
C PRO A 51 13.59 -15.51 7.30
N ASP A 52 13.24 -14.30 6.79
CA ASP A 52 13.96 -13.54 5.75
C ASP A 52 14.24 -14.32 4.44
N GLY A 53 13.48 -15.39 4.17
CA GLY A 53 13.65 -16.21 2.98
C GLY A 53 13.06 -17.61 3.09
N GLY A 54 13.53 -18.49 2.21
CA GLY A 54 13.04 -19.86 2.09
C GLY A 54 11.87 -19.99 1.08
N VAL A 55 11.64 -21.20 0.60
CA VAL A 55 10.65 -21.51 -0.45
C VAL A 55 9.25 -21.00 -0.06
N THR A 56 8.86 -21.20 1.19
CA THR A 56 7.54 -20.77 1.67
C THR A 56 7.36 -19.26 1.63
N ALA A 57 8.37 -18.48 2.08
CA ALA A 57 8.33 -17.04 2.07
C ALA A 57 8.19 -16.51 0.63
N TRP A 58 8.95 -17.05 -0.31
CA TRP A 58 8.87 -16.67 -1.72
C TRP A 58 7.58 -17.11 -2.41
N LEU A 59 6.97 -18.23 -1.98
CA LEU A 59 5.63 -18.61 -2.43
C LEU A 59 4.56 -17.61 -1.95
N VAL A 60 4.70 -17.07 -0.73
CA VAL A 60 3.82 -15.99 -0.25
C VAL A 60 4.00 -14.73 -1.08
N VAL A 61 5.25 -14.38 -1.46
CA VAL A 61 5.52 -13.26 -2.39
C VAL A 61 4.88 -13.49 -3.75
N LEU A 62 4.95 -14.71 -4.29
CA LEU A 62 4.29 -15.08 -5.56
C LEU A 62 2.77 -14.89 -5.46
N GLY A 63 2.13 -15.37 -4.39
CA GLY A 63 0.70 -15.16 -4.18
C GLY A 63 0.32 -13.68 -4.05
N ALA A 64 1.12 -12.92 -3.31
CA ALA A 64 0.94 -11.47 -3.19
C ALA A 64 1.19 -10.75 -4.54
N TRP A 65 2.09 -11.24 -5.37
CA TRP A 65 2.29 -10.78 -6.73
C TRP A 65 1.03 -11.02 -7.59
N CYS A 66 0.43 -12.21 -7.50
CA CYS A 66 -0.83 -12.51 -8.20
C CYS A 66 -1.95 -11.55 -7.75
N THR A 67 -2.08 -11.26 -6.43
CA THR A 67 -3.07 -10.28 -5.97
C THR A 67 -2.79 -8.87 -6.48
N SER A 68 -1.51 -8.46 -6.55
CA SER A 68 -1.11 -7.16 -7.10
C SER A 68 -1.44 -7.04 -8.60
N PHE A 69 -1.21 -8.11 -9.37
CA PHE A 69 -1.57 -8.20 -10.78
C PHE A 69 -3.08 -8.06 -10.98
N CYS A 70 -3.89 -8.81 -10.20
CA CYS A 70 -5.35 -8.82 -10.31
C CYS A 70 -6.01 -7.56 -9.74
N SER A 71 -5.32 -6.77 -8.91
CA SER A 71 -5.82 -5.55 -8.28
C SER A 71 -5.44 -4.29 -9.07
N PHE A 72 -4.31 -3.68 -8.72
CA PHE A 72 -3.85 -2.45 -9.38
C PHE A 72 -3.47 -2.66 -10.86
N GLY A 73 -3.08 -3.90 -11.26
CA GLY A 73 -2.92 -4.22 -12.67
C GLY A 73 -4.23 -4.08 -13.45
N TRP A 74 -5.34 -4.61 -12.90
CA TRP A 74 -6.67 -4.50 -13.49
C TRP A 74 -7.16 -3.06 -13.60
N ILE A 75 -6.92 -2.21 -12.58
CA ILE A 75 -7.32 -0.79 -12.59
C ILE A 75 -6.71 -0.04 -13.78
N ASN A 76 -5.52 -0.37 -14.23
CA ASN A 76 -4.92 0.30 -15.38
C ASN A 76 -5.71 0.12 -16.70
N SER A 77 -6.73 -0.77 -16.71
CA SER A 77 -7.66 -0.93 -17.84
C SER A 77 -8.82 0.05 -17.82
N VAL A 78 -8.95 0.86 -16.78
CA VAL A 78 -10.04 1.82 -16.59
C VAL A 78 -10.23 2.71 -17.82
N GLY A 79 -9.13 3.21 -18.41
CA GLY A 79 -9.19 4.02 -19.61
C GLY A 79 -9.85 3.32 -20.80
N ALA A 80 -9.52 2.03 -21.02
CA ALA A 80 -10.11 1.24 -22.10
C ALA A 80 -11.61 0.98 -21.88
N PHE A 81 -12.03 0.76 -20.63
CA PHE A 81 -13.44 0.62 -20.29
C PHE A 81 -14.21 1.92 -20.42
N GLN A 82 -13.62 3.03 -19.95
CA GLN A 82 -14.25 4.34 -20.03
C GLN A 82 -14.48 4.76 -21.49
N GLU A 83 -13.50 4.52 -22.37
CA GLU A 83 -13.66 4.75 -23.82
C GLU A 83 -14.82 3.94 -24.40
N TYR A 84 -14.92 2.65 -24.06
CA TYR A 84 -16.01 1.79 -24.52
C TYR A 84 -17.37 2.22 -23.97
N TYR A 85 -17.44 2.58 -22.67
CA TYR A 85 -18.70 3.04 -22.07
C TYR A 85 -19.19 4.34 -22.69
N GLN A 86 -18.30 5.27 -22.98
CA GLN A 86 -18.66 6.57 -23.58
C GLN A 86 -19.10 6.45 -25.05
N ASN A 87 -18.45 5.59 -25.82
CA ASN A 87 -18.68 5.51 -27.26
C ASN A 87 -19.77 4.49 -27.65
N ASP A 88 -19.94 3.43 -26.85
CA ASP A 88 -20.81 2.31 -27.21
C ASP A 88 -21.93 2.06 -26.20
N LEU A 89 -21.61 1.62 -24.97
CA LEU A 89 -22.58 1.04 -24.05
C LEU A 89 -23.43 2.07 -23.30
N LEU A 90 -22.83 3.19 -22.88
CA LEU A 90 -23.45 4.21 -22.03
C LEU A 90 -23.43 5.60 -22.70
N LYS A 91 -23.51 5.65 -24.02
CA LYS A 91 -23.42 6.89 -24.81
C LYS A 91 -24.49 7.94 -24.49
N GLU A 92 -25.58 7.54 -23.84
CA GLU A 92 -26.66 8.43 -23.41
C GLU A 92 -26.30 9.20 -22.12
N TYR A 93 -25.27 8.77 -21.41
CA TYR A 93 -24.83 9.39 -20.16
C TYR A 93 -23.68 10.36 -20.41
N SER A 94 -23.60 11.41 -19.59
CA SER A 94 -22.49 12.36 -19.66
C SER A 94 -21.17 11.70 -19.27
N SER A 95 -20.05 12.18 -19.84
CA SER A 95 -18.70 11.71 -19.47
C SER A 95 -18.44 11.84 -17.96
N SER A 96 -18.98 12.88 -17.32
CA SER A 96 -18.89 13.08 -15.87
C SER A 96 -19.62 11.99 -15.10
N THR A 97 -20.81 11.54 -15.56
CA THR A 97 -21.55 10.44 -14.94
C THR A 97 -20.79 9.13 -15.06
N ILE A 98 -20.26 8.83 -16.25
CA ILE A 98 -19.49 7.60 -16.51
C ILE A 98 -18.20 7.56 -15.66
N ALA A 99 -17.55 8.71 -15.43
CA ALA A 99 -16.33 8.82 -14.63
C ALA A 99 -16.51 8.42 -13.15
N TRP A 100 -17.75 8.34 -12.64
CA TRP A 100 -17.98 7.82 -11.29
C TRP A 100 -17.64 6.33 -11.15
N ILE A 101 -17.74 5.52 -12.23
CA ILE A 101 -17.40 4.09 -12.18
C ILE A 101 -15.92 3.90 -11.77
N PRO A 102 -14.93 4.44 -12.47
CA PRO A 102 -13.53 4.34 -12.08
C PRO A 102 -13.20 5.05 -10.76
N SER A 103 -13.83 6.20 -10.51
CA SER A 103 -13.58 6.96 -9.27
C SER A 103 -13.99 6.17 -8.03
N LEU A 104 -15.18 5.54 -8.04
CA LEU A 104 -15.63 4.66 -6.97
C LEU A 104 -14.76 3.41 -6.86
N GLN A 105 -14.29 2.87 -7.98
CA GLN A 105 -13.40 1.73 -7.97
C GLN A 105 -12.11 2.04 -7.20
N ILE A 106 -11.44 3.15 -7.51
CA ILE A 106 -10.23 3.60 -6.81
C ILE A 106 -10.54 3.89 -5.34
N PHE A 107 -11.66 4.57 -5.07
CA PHE A 107 -12.07 4.89 -3.70
C PHE A 107 -12.25 3.62 -2.85
N PHE A 108 -13.03 2.64 -3.30
CA PHE A 108 -13.28 1.44 -2.50
C PHE A 108 -12.05 0.55 -2.32
N ILE A 109 -11.19 0.47 -3.34
CA ILE A 109 -9.94 -0.29 -3.25
C ILE A 109 -9.05 0.23 -2.12
N MET A 110 -8.92 1.54 -2.00
CA MET A 110 -8.11 2.19 -0.97
C MET A 110 -8.92 2.46 0.30
N GLY A 111 -10.16 2.93 0.15
CA GLY A 111 -11.00 3.40 1.25
C GLY A 111 -11.47 2.32 2.21
N MET A 112 -11.55 1.06 1.77
CA MET A 112 -11.84 -0.08 2.66
C MET A 112 -10.66 -0.45 3.58
N GLY A 113 -9.54 0.25 3.46
CA GLY A 113 -8.30 0.01 4.17
C GLY A 113 -8.41 -0.26 5.66
N PRO A 114 -8.99 0.64 6.47
CA PRO A 114 -9.07 0.45 7.91
C PRO A 114 -9.91 -0.77 8.31
N ILE A 115 -10.96 -1.07 7.54
CA ILE A 115 -11.84 -2.22 7.79
C ILE A 115 -11.09 -3.51 7.48
N ILE A 116 -10.56 -3.62 6.26
CA ILE A 116 -9.83 -4.80 5.80
C ILE A 116 -8.55 -5.01 6.62
N GLY A 117 -7.81 -3.93 6.91
CA GLY A 117 -6.60 -3.99 7.73
C GLY A 117 -6.88 -4.49 9.14
N LYS A 118 -7.93 -3.99 9.78
CA LYS A 118 -8.35 -4.47 11.10
C LYS A 118 -8.82 -5.93 11.09
N LEU A 119 -9.56 -6.34 10.05
CA LEU A 119 -9.97 -7.74 9.89
C LEU A 119 -8.75 -8.63 9.66
N TYR A 120 -7.75 -8.16 8.90
CA TYR A 120 -6.48 -8.86 8.73
C TYR A 120 -5.73 -9.05 10.05
N ASP A 121 -5.59 -8.00 10.85
CA ASP A 121 -4.90 -8.07 12.14
C ASP A 121 -5.60 -9.05 13.11
N SER A 122 -6.93 -9.18 13.00
CA SER A 122 -7.76 -10.04 13.87
C SER A 122 -7.86 -11.49 13.38
N TYR A 123 -8.02 -11.71 12.08
CA TYR A 123 -8.37 -13.02 11.50
C TYR A 123 -7.34 -13.55 10.48
N GLY A 124 -6.33 -12.76 10.15
CA GLY A 124 -5.32 -13.10 9.15
C GLY A 124 -5.79 -12.99 7.71
N PRO A 125 -4.94 -13.39 6.72
CA PRO A 125 -5.20 -13.15 5.30
C PRO A 125 -6.20 -14.12 4.66
N ARG A 126 -6.28 -15.36 5.14
CA ARG A 126 -6.87 -16.49 4.41
C ARG A 126 -8.33 -16.25 3.98
N TRP A 127 -9.17 -15.93 4.95
CA TRP A 127 -10.60 -15.70 4.68
C TRP A 127 -10.86 -14.43 3.89
N LEU A 128 -10.06 -13.39 4.14
CA LEU A 128 -10.17 -12.12 3.43
C LEU A 128 -9.84 -12.29 1.95
N ILE A 129 -8.75 -12.98 1.63
CA ILE A 129 -8.35 -13.25 0.25
C ILE A 129 -9.39 -14.14 -0.44
N PHE A 130 -9.93 -15.16 0.23
CA PHE A 130 -10.94 -16.03 -0.33
C PHE A 130 -12.23 -15.29 -0.69
N VAL A 131 -12.81 -14.56 0.27
CA VAL A 131 -14.03 -13.76 0.06
C VAL A 131 -13.78 -12.65 -0.95
N GLY A 132 -12.62 -11.97 -0.86
CA GLY A 132 -12.22 -10.92 -1.79
C GLY A 132 -12.07 -11.44 -3.22
N SER A 133 -11.49 -12.63 -3.40
CA SER A 133 -11.39 -13.30 -4.71
C SER A 133 -12.76 -13.57 -5.32
N PHE A 134 -13.68 -14.11 -4.51
CA PHE A 134 -15.04 -14.34 -4.94
C PHE A 134 -15.75 -13.04 -5.35
N MET A 135 -15.69 -12.00 -4.51
CA MET A 135 -16.33 -10.70 -4.79
C MET A 135 -15.75 -10.04 -6.05
N HIS A 136 -14.42 -10.09 -6.24
CA HIS A 136 -13.79 -9.49 -7.40
C HIS A 136 -14.19 -10.19 -8.70
N VAL A 137 -14.08 -11.52 -8.76
CA VAL A 137 -14.47 -12.32 -9.93
C VAL A 137 -15.97 -12.21 -10.20
N PHE A 138 -16.80 -12.30 -9.16
CA PHE A 138 -18.24 -12.12 -9.26
C PHE A 138 -18.62 -10.75 -9.81
N GLY A 139 -17.99 -9.67 -9.30
CA GLY A 139 -18.22 -8.32 -9.78
C GLY A 139 -17.89 -8.15 -11.27
N ILE A 140 -16.76 -8.71 -11.75
CA ILE A 140 -16.40 -8.67 -13.18
C ILE A 140 -17.36 -9.51 -14.01
N MET A 141 -17.79 -10.70 -13.51
CA MET A 141 -18.77 -11.53 -14.20
C MET A 141 -20.14 -10.83 -14.32
N MET A 142 -20.58 -10.15 -13.27
CA MET A 142 -21.81 -9.35 -13.32
C MET A 142 -21.68 -8.17 -14.27
N ALA A 143 -20.55 -7.48 -14.30
CA ALA A 143 -20.29 -6.42 -15.28
C ALA A 143 -20.36 -6.94 -16.72
N SER A 144 -19.98 -8.21 -16.97
CA SER A 144 -20.02 -8.83 -18.31
C SER A 144 -21.41 -8.99 -18.92
N ILE A 145 -22.46 -8.98 -18.09
CA ILE A 145 -23.86 -9.10 -18.51
C ILE A 145 -24.65 -7.82 -18.27
N SER A 146 -24.00 -6.79 -17.73
CA SER A 146 -24.62 -5.50 -17.42
C SER A 146 -24.80 -4.66 -18.69
N THR A 147 -25.97 -4.03 -18.80
CA THR A 147 -26.31 -3.12 -19.91
C THR A 147 -26.60 -1.72 -19.41
N GLU A 148 -26.97 -1.56 -18.13
CA GLU A 148 -27.36 -0.30 -17.52
C GLU A 148 -26.24 0.30 -16.67
N TYR A 149 -26.20 1.62 -16.58
CA TYR A 149 -25.20 2.37 -15.81
C TYR A 149 -25.09 1.88 -14.35
N TYR A 150 -26.22 1.77 -13.64
CA TYR A 150 -26.20 1.37 -12.22
C TYR A 150 -25.68 -0.05 -12.01
N GLN A 151 -25.92 -0.96 -12.98
CA GLN A 151 -25.43 -2.33 -12.90
C GLN A 151 -23.90 -2.38 -12.98
N ILE A 152 -23.31 -1.62 -13.91
CA ILE A 152 -21.85 -1.51 -14.07
C ILE A 152 -21.24 -0.81 -12.86
N LEU A 153 -21.88 0.26 -12.38
CA LEU A 153 -21.42 1.01 -11.20
C LEU A 153 -21.35 0.09 -9.97
N LEU A 154 -22.39 -0.71 -9.71
CA LEU A 154 -22.44 -1.61 -8.56
C LEU A 154 -21.55 -2.83 -8.72
N SER A 155 -21.48 -3.41 -9.91
CA SER A 155 -20.70 -4.63 -10.16
C SER A 155 -19.20 -4.35 -10.23
N GLN A 156 -18.78 -3.40 -11.06
CA GLN A 156 -17.38 -3.06 -11.26
C GLN A 156 -16.89 -2.01 -10.25
N GLY A 157 -17.64 -0.91 -10.07
CA GLY A 157 -17.24 0.21 -9.23
C GLY A 157 -17.28 -0.08 -7.74
N VAL A 158 -18.18 -0.96 -7.27
CA VAL A 158 -18.36 -1.25 -5.84
C VAL A 158 -17.95 -2.69 -5.50
N CYS A 159 -18.68 -3.70 -6.01
CA CYS A 159 -18.50 -5.09 -5.60
C CYS A 159 -17.09 -5.61 -5.92
N SER A 160 -16.68 -5.46 -7.18
CA SER A 160 -15.33 -5.84 -7.63
C SER A 160 -14.24 -5.06 -6.85
N ALA A 161 -14.44 -3.78 -6.62
CA ALA A 161 -13.48 -2.91 -5.94
C ALA A 161 -13.29 -3.26 -4.45
N ILE A 162 -14.36 -3.58 -3.73
CA ILE A 162 -14.28 -4.09 -2.34
C ILE A 162 -13.54 -5.43 -2.35
N GLY A 163 -13.84 -6.32 -3.31
CA GLY A 163 -13.11 -7.58 -3.49
C GLY A 163 -11.62 -7.35 -3.70
N VAL A 164 -11.24 -6.40 -4.55
CA VAL A 164 -9.84 -6.01 -4.78
C VAL A 164 -9.16 -5.54 -3.50
N SER A 165 -9.81 -4.70 -2.70
CA SER A 165 -9.26 -4.27 -1.40
C SER A 165 -8.99 -5.47 -0.48
N ALA A 166 -9.93 -6.43 -0.45
CA ALA A 166 -9.84 -7.61 0.40
C ALA A 166 -8.80 -8.64 -0.05
N ILE A 167 -8.38 -8.64 -1.32
CA ILE A 167 -7.26 -9.50 -1.78
C ILE A 167 -5.91 -8.78 -1.64
N PHE A 168 -5.83 -7.50 -1.95
CA PHE A 168 -4.56 -6.78 -2.03
C PHE A 168 -3.97 -6.45 -0.66
N GLN A 169 -4.74 -5.81 0.23
CA GLN A 169 -4.22 -5.34 1.51
C GLN A 169 -3.78 -6.47 2.45
N PRO A 170 -4.53 -7.60 2.62
CA PRO A 170 -4.07 -8.71 3.42
C PRO A 170 -2.81 -9.37 2.86
N ALA A 171 -2.71 -9.54 1.54
CA ALA A 171 -1.53 -10.09 0.90
C ALA A 171 -0.30 -9.21 1.11
N LEU A 172 -0.46 -7.88 0.96
CA LEU A 172 0.57 -6.88 1.24
C LEU A 172 1.03 -6.95 2.69
N SER A 173 0.11 -6.95 3.65
CA SER A 173 0.41 -6.97 5.08
C SER A 173 1.08 -8.27 5.53
N THR A 174 0.80 -9.38 4.86
CA THR A 174 1.37 -10.70 5.19
C THR A 174 2.89 -10.74 5.00
N ILE A 175 3.44 -10.00 4.03
CA ILE A 175 4.89 -9.97 3.74
C ILE A 175 5.71 -9.53 4.95
N HIS A 176 5.18 -8.62 5.78
CA HIS A 176 5.89 -8.11 6.96
C HIS A 176 6.27 -9.19 7.98
N GLY A 177 5.50 -10.27 8.08
CA GLY A 177 5.81 -11.38 8.97
C GLY A 177 6.89 -12.33 8.44
N TRP A 178 7.10 -12.36 7.11
CA TRP A 178 8.04 -13.26 6.45
C TRP A 178 9.41 -12.64 6.19
N PHE A 179 9.49 -11.30 6.06
CA PHE A 179 10.72 -10.59 5.72
C PHE A 179 10.94 -9.40 6.65
N ASP A 180 12.18 -9.23 7.06
CA ASP A 180 12.66 -8.07 7.84
C ASP A 180 13.80 -7.37 7.12
N SER A 181 14.94 -8.04 6.93
CA SER A 181 16.12 -7.49 6.24
C SER A 181 15.85 -7.25 4.76
N ASN A 182 15.19 -8.20 4.07
CA ASN A 182 14.87 -8.15 2.64
C ASN A 182 13.43 -7.67 2.35
N ARG A 183 12.84 -6.95 3.26
CA ARG A 183 11.44 -6.52 3.17
C ARG A 183 11.19 -5.64 1.95
N GLY A 184 12.05 -4.66 1.68
CA GLY A 184 11.93 -3.77 0.53
C GLY A 184 12.04 -4.54 -0.81
N ALA A 185 12.95 -5.50 -0.90
CA ALA A 185 13.07 -6.35 -2.08
C ALA A 185 11.81 -7.21 -2.32
N ALA A 186 11.26 -7.82 -1.25
CA ALA A 186 10.03 -8.61 -1.34
C ALA A 186 8.84 -7.74 -1.80
N PHE A 187 8.69 -6.53 -1.25
CA PHE A 187 7.67 -5.57 -1.69
C PHE A 187 7.91 -5.06 -3.12
N GLY A 188 9.16 -4.83 -3.49
CA GLY A 188 9.56 -4.48 -4.84
C GLY A 188 9.08 -5.53 -5.83
N ILE A 189 9.36 -6.81 -5.57
CA ILE A 189 8.97 -7.94 -6.44
C ILE A 189 7.45 -8.09 -6.49
N LEU A 190 6.76 -8.17 -5.35
CA LEU A 190 5.30 -8.36 -5.36
C LEU A 190 4.58 -7.24 -6.12
N SER A 191 5.05 -6.01 -5.98
CA SER A 191 4.41 -4.85 -6.61
C SER A 191 4.60 -4.81 -8.13
N THR A 192 5.61 -5.54 -8.68
CA THR A 192 5.76 -5.67 -10.15
C THR A 192 4.54 -6.31 -10.80
N GLY A 193 3.76 -7.09 -10.04
CA GLY A 193 2.50 -7.66 -10.52
C GLY A 193 1.57 -6.61 -11.10
N SER A 194 1.39 -5.48 -10.41
CA SER A 194 0.54 -4.41 -10.94
C SER A 194 1.15 -3.68 -12.14
N SER A 195 2.48 -3.61 -12.28
CA SER A 195 3.11 -3.06 -13.49
C SER A 195 2.88 -3.96 -14.70
N ILE A 196 3.09 -5.27 -14.53
CA ILE A 196 2.87 -6.25 -15.62
C ILE A 196 1.38 -6.32 -15.98
N GLY A 197 0.50 -6.35 -14.98
CA GLY A 197 -0.95 -6.26 -15.20
C GLY A 197 -1.35 -4.96 -15.91
N GLY A 198 -0.72 -3.83 -15.55
CA GLY A 198 -0.93 -2.52 -16.16
C GLY A 198 -0.46 -2.40 -17.62
N VAL A 199 0.35 -3.34 -18.08
CA VAL A 199 0.69 -3.49 -19.51
C VAL A 199 -0.27 -4.45 -20.20
N ILE A 200 -0.53 -5.60 -19.59
CA ILE A 200 -1.29 -6.70 -20.20
C ILE A 200 -2.78 -6.36 -20.32
N PHE A 201 -3.42 -5.92 -19.22
CA PHE A 201 -4.86 -5.74 -19.20
C PHE A 201 -5.37 -4.68 -20.18
N PRO A 202 -4.81 -3.46 -20.28
CA PRO A 202 -5.31 -2.48 -21.23
C PRO A 202 -5.24 -2.98 -22.67
N ILE A 203 -4.10 -3.59 -23.05
CA ILE A 203 -3.90 -4.14 -24.40
C ILE A 203 -4.87 -5.29 -24.66
N MET A 204 -5.01 -6.21 -23.69
CA MET A 204 -5.89 -7.36 -23.81
C MET A 204 -7.35 -6.95 -23.93
N VAL A 205 -7.81 -6.06 -23.05
CA VAL A 205 -9.20 -5.56 -23.04
C VAL A 205 -9.55 -4.86 -24.34
N THR A 206 -8.71 -3.91 -24.79
CA THR A 206 -8.96 -3.18 -26.04
C THR A 206 -9.04 -4.12 -27.25
N ARG A 207 -8.19 -5.13 -27.33
CA ARG A 207 -8.21 -6.11 -28.43
C ARG A 207 -9.40 -7.07 -28.35
N LEU A 208 -9.68 -7.59 -27.14
CA LEU A 208 -10.78 -8.54 -26.93
C LEU A 208 -12.15 -7.90 -27.18
N ILE A 209 -12.37 -6.64 -26.76
CA ILE A 209 -13.62 -5.95 -27.02
C ILE A 209 -13.92 -5.91 -28.53
N LYS A 210 -12.88 -5.65 -29.36
CA LYS A 210 -13.02 -5.61 -30.84
C LYS A 210 -13.23 -7.00 -31.46
N GLN A 211 -12.70 -8.07 -30.86
CA GLN A 211 -12.72 -9.41 -31.42
C GLN A 211 -13.94 -10.24 -30.99
N VAL A 212 -14.28 -10.20 -29.69
CA VAL A 212 -15.30 -11.06 -29.08
C VAL A 212 -16.41 -10.29 -28.36
N GLY A 213 -16.36 -8.96 -28.40
CA GLY A 213 -17.30 -8.08 -27.70
C GLY A 213 -17.01 -7.91 -26.22
N PHE A 214 -17.66 -6.93 -25.59
CA PHE A 214 -17.44 -6.54 -24.21
C PHE A 214 -17.70 -7.69 -23.21
N GLY A 215 -18.86 -8.38 -23.30
CA GLY A 215 -19.24 -9.42 -22.35
C GLY A 215 -18.24 -10.56 -22.27
N TRP A 216 -17.78 -11.09 -23.41
CA TRP A 216 -16.77 -12.13 -23.44
C TRP A 216 -15.39 -11.63 -23.05
N SER A 217 -15.03 -10.38 -23.38
CA SER A 217 -13.77 -9.77 -22.90
C SER A 217 -13.68 -9.75 -21.39
N MET A 218 -14.76 -9.34 -20.71
CA MET A 218 -14.86 -9.34 -19.25
C MET A 218 -14.74 -10.75 -18.67
N ARG A 219 -15.41 -11.74 -19.26
CA ARG A 219 -15.36 -13.14 -18.81
C ARG A 219 -13.97 -13.75 -18.95
N ILE A 220 -13.28 -13.51 -20.07
CA ILE A 220 -11.91 -13.97 -20.28
C ILE A 220 -10.98 -13.37 -19.23
N CYS A 221 -11.09 -12.07 -18.97
CA CYS A 221 -10.33 -11.41 -17.90
C CYS A 221 -10.66 -12.00 -16.53
N ALA A 222 -11.94 -12.24 -16.24
CA ALA A 222 -12.37 -12.83 -14.96
C ALA A 222 -11.83 -14.25 -14.76
N PHE A 223 -11.79 -15.09 -15.81
CA PHE A 223 -11.20 -16.43 -15.72
C PHE A 223 -9.68 -16.39 -15.50
N MET A 224 -8.98 -15.49 -16.16
CA MET A 224 -7.54 -15.29 -15.93
C MET A 224 -7.26 -14.81 -14.50
N ILE A 225 -8.04 -13.84 -14.01
CA ILE A 225 -7.98 -13.34 -12.63
C ILE A 225 -8.28 -14.47 -11.65
N LEU A 226 -9.32 -15.29 -11.89
CA LEU A 226 -9.65 -16.43 -11.06
C LEU A 226 -8.49 -17.42 -10.94
N GLY A 227 -7.85 -17.77 -12.06
CA GLY A 227 -6.68 -18.66 -12.07
C GLY A 227 -5.54 -18.14 -11.20
N LEU A 228 -5.20 -16.86 -11.32
CA LEU A 228 -4.17 -16.24 -10.50
C LEU A 228 -4.57 -16.11 -9.03
N LEU A 229 -5.84 -15.84 -8.74
CA LEU A 229 -6.34 -15.77 -7.36
C LEU A 229 -6.42 -17.14 -6.69
N ILE A 230 -6.60 -18.24 -7.43
CA ILE A 230 -6.44 -19.60 -6.89
C ILE A 230 -5.01 -19.79 -6.39
N ILE A 231 -3.99 -19.39 -7.18
CA ILE A 231 -2.59 -19.45 -6.74
C ILE A 231 -2.40 -18.60 -5.47
N ALA A 232 -2.96 -17.38 -5.42
CA ALA A 232 -2.86 -16.52 -4.25
C ALA A 232 -3.49 -17.17 -3.00
N ASN A 233 -4.69 -17.77 -3.12
CA ASN A 233 -5.37 -18.44 -2.01
C ASN A 233 -4.61 -19.67 -1.49
N LEU A 234 -3.87 -20.37 -2.34
CA LEU A 234 -3.06 -21.52 -1.96
C LEU A 234 -1.72 -21.14 -1.31
N THR A 235 -1.17 -20.00 -1.66
CA THR A 235 0.20 -19.61 -1.27
C THR A 235 0.27 -18.56 -0.18
N VAL A 236 -0.67 -17.59 -0.12
CA VAL A 236 -0.64 -16.53 0.88
C VAL A 236 -1.09 -17.05 2.23
N ARG A 237 -0.16 -17.06 3.19
CA ARG A 237 -0.42 -17.48 4.56
C ARG A 237 0.40 -16.68 5.56
N SER A 238 -0.20 -16.38 6.71
CA SER A 238 0.51 -15.75 7.84
C SER A 238 1.44 -16.76 8.52
N ILE A 239 2.60 -16.29 8.98
CA ILE A 239 3.54 -17.10 9.75
C ILE A 239 3.06 -17.32 11.19
N HIS A 240 2.43 -16.28 11.74
CA HIS A 240 1.86 -16.36 13.08
C HIS A 240 0.34 -16.52 12.99
N PRO A 241 -0.27 -17.41 13.82
CA PRO A 241 -1.71 -17.50 13.88
C PRO A 241 -2.29 -16.18 14.36
N PRO A 242 -3.35 -15.68 13.70
CA PRO A 242 -4.00 -14.44 14.10
C PRO A 242 -4.57 -14.62 15.52
N LYS A 243 -4.41 -13.59 16.35
CA LYS A 243 -4.97 -13.56 17.71
C LYS A 243 -6.07 -12.49 17.72
N PRO A 244 -7.35 -12.87 17.71
CA PRO A 244 -8.43 -11.91 17.83
C PRO A 244 -8.28 -11.11 19.13
N GLN A 245 -7.99 -9.83 19.01
CA GLN A 245 -7.88 -8.94 20.17
C GLN A 245 -9.07 -7.99 20.18
N LYS A 246 -9.65 -7.79 21.37
CA LYS A 246 -10.62 -6.70 21.58
C LYS A 246 -9.85 -5.38 21.51
N VAL A 247 -9.94 -4.73 20.36
CA VAL A 247 -9.27 -3.44 20.15
C VAL A 247 -10.00 -2.37 20.92
N THR A 248 -9.31 -1.71 21.82
CA THR A 248 -9.86 -0.59 22.57
C THR A 248 -9.88 0.69 21.74
N ARG A 249 -10.78 1.63 22.06
CA ARG A 249 -10.79 2.94 21.38
C ARG A 249 -9.44 3.67 21.48
N ALA A 250 -8.73 3.48 22.59
CA ALA A 250 -7.41 4.06 22.79
C ALA A 250 -6.38 3.51 21.77
N GLN A 251 -6.41 2.21 21.46
CA GLN A 251 -5.53 1.62 20.44
C GLN A 251 -5.84 2.13 19.02
N LEU A 252 -7.13 2.37 18.71
CA LEU A 252 -7.51 2.97 17.43
C LEU A 252 -7.08 4.43 17.29
N ALA A 253 -7.05 5.17 18.39
CA ALA A 253 -6.64 6.57 18.40
C ALA A 253 -5.12 6.77 18.45
N ARG A 254 -4.36 5.76 18.93
CA ARG A 254 -2.91 5.83 19.14
C ARG A 254 -2.13 6.32 17.92
N PRO A 255 -2.35 5.85 16.68
CA PRO A 255 -1.61 6.31 15.51
C PRO A 255 -1.72 7.83 15.29
N PHE A 256 -2.86 8.42 15.63
CA PHE A 256 -3.11 9.86 15.48
C PHE A 256 -2.45 10.73 16.57
N HIS A 257 -1.75 10.13 17.54
CA HIS A 257 -0.95 10.84 18.55
C HIS A 257 0.56 10.66 18.31
N GLU A 258 0.95 9.88 17.31
CA GLU A 258 2.35 9.63 16.94
C GLU A 258 2.75 10.58 15.79
N PRO A 259 3.64 11.57 16.02
CA PRO A 259 3.98 12.58 15.00
C PRO A 259 4.54 11.96 13.72
N GLU A 260 5.36 10.91 13.83
CA GLU A 260 5.93 10.21 12.68
C GLU A 260 4.84 9.61 11.79
N PHE A 261 3.80 9.03 12.40
CA PHE A 261 2.69 8.46 11.67
C PHE A 261 1.84 9.54 11.00
N ILE A 262 1.59 10.66 11.70
CA ILE A 262 0.84 11.80 11.16
C ILE A 262 1.57 12.39 9.96
N PHE A 263 2.88 12.65 10.08
CA PHE A 263 3.67 13.17 8.97
C PHE A 263 3.72 12.19 7.78
N CYS A 264 3.87 10.89 8.06
CA CYS A 264 3.84 9.86 7.02
C CYS A 264 2.48 9.84 6.32
N MET A 265 1.37 9.85 7.06
CA MET A 265 0.00 9.85 6.55
C MET A 265 -0.29 11.11 5.69
N LEU A 266 0.07 12.31 6.17
CA LEU A 266 -0.08 13.55 5.42
C LEU A 266 0.81 13.56 4.18
N GLY A 267 2.01 13.01 4.28
CA GLY A 267 2.92 12.85 3.15
C GLY A 267 2.30 12.03 2.02
N PHE A 268 1.73 10.87 2.34
CA PHE A 268 1.03 10.04 1.35
C PHE A 268 -0.25 10.71 0.83
N PHE A 269 -1.01 11.38 1.69
CA PHE A 269 -2.19 12.13 1.29
C PHE A 269 -1.88 13.17 0.20
N PHE A 270 -0.97 14.09 0.47
CA PHE A 270 -0.61 15.13 -0.51
C PHE A 270 0.07 14.55 -1.75
N PHE A 271 0.97 13.58 -1.58
CA PHE A 271 1.66 12.99 -2.72
C PHE A 271 0.69 12.26 -3.67
N THR A 272 -0.37 11.65 -3.12
CA THR A 272 -1.41 10.96 -3.92
C THR A 272 -2.12 11.93 -4.86
N PHE A 273 -2.45 13.14 -4.43
CA PHE A 273 -3.04 14.16 -5.32
C PHE A 273 -2.14 14.48 -6.52
N GLY A 274 -0.82 14.49 -6.32
CA GLY A 274 0.11 14.83 -7.40
C GLY A 274 0.42 13.67 -8.33
N ILE A 275 0.59 12.45 -7.78
CA ILE A 275 1.14 11.32 -8.55
C ILE A 275 0.13 10.72 -9.55
N PHE A 276 -1.18 10.79 -9.24
CA PHE A 276 -2.21 10.29 -10.16
C PHE A 276 -2.42 11.19 -11.37
N VAL A 277 -2.11 12.48 -11.28
CA VAL A 277 -2.30 13.43 -12.39
C VAL A 277 -1.54 13.01 -13.66
N PRO A 278 -0.22 12.74 -13.65
CA PRO A 278 0.46 12.25 -14.84
C PRO A 278 -0.08 10.90 -15.33
N ILE A 279 -0.48 10.00 -14.42
CA ILE A 279 -1.00 8.69 -14.80
C ILE A 279 -2.30 8.82 -15.59
N ASP A 280 -3.21 9.70 -15.14
CA ASP A 280 -4.54 9.83 -15.72
C ASP A 280 -4.56 10.80 -16.92
N TYR A 281 -3.75 11.87 -16.88
CA TYR A 281 -3.83 12.96 -17.86
C TYR A 281 -2.73 12.95 -18.94
N LEU A 282 -1.68 12.16 -18.80
CA LEU A 282 -0.59 12.12 -19.79
C LEU A 282 -1.06 11.75 -21.20
N PRO A 283 -1.92 10.73 -21.41
CA PRO A 283 -2.42 10.41 -22.73
C PRO A 283 -3.25 11.56 -23.34
N VAL A 284 -4.12 12.17 -22.53
CA VAL A 284 -4.97 13.28 -22.97
C VAL A 284 -4.15 14.52 -23.35
N GLN A 285 -3.14 14.84 -22.52
CA GLN A 285 -2.22 15.94 -22.80
C GLN A 285 -1.38 15.68 -24.06
N ALA A 286 -0.94 14.44 -24.26
CA ALA A 286 -0.18 14.07 -25.44
C ALA A 286 -1.00 14.24 -26.74
N LEU A 287 -2.28 13.84 -26.73
CA LEU A 287 -3.20 14.09 -27.84
C LEU A 287 -3.37 15.59 -28.10
N HIS A 288 -3.56 16.37 -27.03
CA HIS A 288 -3.68 17.81 -27.14
C HIS A 288 -2.41 18.49 -27.69
N ALA A 289 -1.23 17.92 -27.37
CA ALA A 289 0.06 18.37 -27.91
C ALA A 289 0.33 17.91 -29.35
N GLY A 290 -0.61 17.19 -29.99
CA GLY A 290 -0.49 16.73 -31.38
C GLY A 290 0.39 15.48 -31.57
N VAL A 291 0.63 14.72 -30.51
CA VAL A 291 1.34 13.44 -30.60
C VAL A 291 0.49 12.41 -31.37
N ASN A 292 1.16 11.58 -32.18
CA ASN A 292 0.49 10.56 -32.98
C ASN A 292 -0.40 9.65 -32.09
N PRO A 293 -1.70 9.52 -32.38
CA PRO A 293 -2.64 8.69 -31.61
C PRO A 293 -2.19 7.23 -31.45
N ASN A 294 -1.53 6.67 -32.47
CA ASN A 294 -0.97 5.31 -32.41
C ASN A 294 0.12 5.16 -31.35
N LEU A 295 0.82 6.23 -30.99
CA LEU A 295 1.83 6.23 -29.93
C LEU A 295 1.20 6.49 -28.56
N VAL A 296 0.20 7.34 -28.49
CA VAL A 296 -0.45 7.73 -27.21
C VAL A 296 -0.97 6.52 -26.45
N GLN A 297 -1.53 5.52 -27.14
CA GLN A 297 -1.99 4.27 -26.51
C GLN A 297 -0.88 3.49 -25.79
N TYR A 298 0.39 3.73 -26.13
CA TYR A 298 1.54 3.06 -25.49
C TYR A 298 2.16 3.86 -24.34
N LEU A 299 1.75 5.12 -24.09
CA LEU A 299 2.36 5.93 -23.02
C LEU A 299 2.18 5.31 -21.64
N ILE A 300 1.00 4.80 -21.32
CA ILE A 300 0.75 4.10 -20.04
C ILE A 300 1.49 2.76 -19.97
N PRO A 301 1.50 1.89 -21.00
CA PRO A 301 2.42 0.76 -21.07
C PRO A 301 3.90 1.11 -20.87
N ILE A 302 4.41 2.19 -21.47
CA ILE A 302 5.80 2.66 -21.29
C ILE A 302 6.03 3.06 -19.82
N LEU A 303 5.13 3.85 -19.24
CA LEU A 303 5.17 4.26 -17.86
C LEU A 303 5.19 3.04 -16.91
N ASN A 304 4.30 2.07 -17.11
CA ASN A 304 4.23 0.86 -16.30
C ASN A 304 5.45 -0.05 -16.50
N SER A 305 6.00 -0.14 -17.69
CA SER A 305 7.24 -0.89 -17.96
C SER A 305 8.43 -0.29 -17.21
N ALA A 306 8.58 1.03 -17.23
CA ALA A 306 9.62 1.73 -16.44
C ALA A 306 9.37 1.60 -14.93
N SER A 307 8.12 1.65 -14.50
CA SER A 307 7.69 1.45 -13.12
C SER A 307 8.11 0.10 -12.55
N LEU A 308 8.13 -0.96 -13.37
CA LEU A 308 8.61 -2.28 -12.96
C LEU A 308 10.05 -2.22 -12.43
N PHE A 309 10.95 -1.56 -13.16
CA PHE A 309 12.34 -1.39 -12.76
C PHE A 309 12.48 -0.49 -11.52
N GLY A 310 11.65 0.56 -11.43
CA GLY A 310 11.59 1.44 -10.27
C GLY A 310 11.23 0.70 -8.99
N ARG A 311 10.26 -0.21 -9.05
CA ARG A 311 9.80 -1.03 -7.90
C ARG A 311 10.88 -1.97 -7.39
N ILE A 312 11.53 -2.70 -8.27
CA ILE A 312 12.61 -3.62 -7.90
C ILE A 312 13.81 -2.85 -7.37
N GLY A 313 14.26 -1.84 -8.13
CA GLY A 313 15.44 -1.05 -7.78
C GLY A 313 15.30 -0.33 -6.44
N SER A 314 14.17 0.34 -6.20
CA SER A 314 13.92 1.05 -4.95
C SER A 314 13.74 0.11 -3.77
N GLY A 315 13.13 -1.07 -3.96
CA GLY A 315 13.02 -2.08 -2.94
C GLY A 315 14.38 -2.56 -2.44
N ILE A 316 15.26 -2.98 -3.37
CA ILE A 316 16.61 -3.46 -3.05
C ILE A 316 17.49 -2.34 -2.46
N LEU A 317 17.44 -1.14 -3.05
CA LEU A 317 18.20 0.01 -2.54
C LEU A 317 17.68 0.48 -1.18
N GLY A 318 16.36 0.41 -0.97
CA GLY A 318 15.73 0.76 0.30
C GLY A 318 16.22 -0.09 1.47
N ASP A 319 16.43 -1.38 1.25
CA ASP A 319 16.97 -2.27 2.28
C ASP A 319 18.46 -1.98 2.60
N LYS A 320 19.23 -1.40 1.64
CA LYS A 320 20.66 -1.10 1.82
C LYS A 320 20.93 0.31 2.36
N ILE A 321 20.19 1.31 1.89
CA ILE A 321 20.48 2.74 2.14
C ILE A 321 19.45 3.34 3.11
N GLY A 322 18.37 2.62 3.38
CA GLY A 322 17.22 3.07 4.18
C GLY A 322 16.01 3.37 3.31
N ARG A 323 14.86 2.83 3.71
CA ARG A 323 13.62 2.89 2.94
C ARG A 323 13.08 4.31 2.82
N TYR A 324 13.14 5.08 3.92
CA TYR A 324 12.76 6.50 3.90
C TYR A 324 13.70 7.34 3.03
N ASN A 325 15.00 7.06 3.05
CA ASN A 325 15.98 7.79 2.24
C ASN A 325 15.68 7.63 0.76
N ILE A 326 15.52 6.37 0.29
CA ILE A 326 15.22 6.09 -1.12
C ILE A 326 13.87 6.66 -1.50
N PHE A 327 12.86 6.54 -0.63
CA PHE A 327 11.54 7.09 -0.89
C PHE A 327 11.56 8.60 -1.10
N ILE A 328 12.23 9.36 -0.23
CA ILE A 328 12.38 10.81 -0.36
C ILE A 328 13.09 11.18 -1.68
N ILE A 329 14.16 10.45 -2.04
CA ILE A 329 14.89 10.68 -3.28
C ILE A 329 13.98 10.49 -4.50
N VAL A 330 13.25 9.37 -4.59
CA VAL A 330 12.41 9.09 -5.76
C VAL A 330 11.18 10.00 -5.83
N CYS A 331 10.61 10.39 -4.69
CA CYS A 331 9.55 11.39 -4.63
C CYS A 331 10.04 12.77 -5.12
N PHE A 332 11.22 13.19 -4.69
CA PHE A 332 11.82 14.45 -5.13
C PHE A 332 12.17 14.43 -6.62
N LEU A 333 12.69 13.32 -7.14
CA LEU A 333 12.90 13.12 -8.57
C LEU A 333 11.58 13.20 -9.34
N SER A 334 10.48 12.63 -8.82
CA SER A 334 9.16 12.78 -9.45
C SER A 334 8.75 14.24 -9.59
N VAL A 335 9.00 15.07 -8.55
CA VAL A 335 8.75 16.52 -8.59
C VAL A 335 9.59 17.19 -9.69
N ILE A 336 10.87 16.86 -9.78
CA ILE A 336 11.77 17.40 -10.82
C ILE A 336 11.25 17.03 -12.21
N TRP A 337 10.89 15.77 -12.44
CA TRP A 337 10.38 15.33 -13.74
C TRP A 337 9.07 16.02 -14.11
N ILE A 338 8.16 16.24 -13.15
CA ILE A 338 6.93 16.97 -13.40
C ILE A 338 7.21 18.44 -13.75
N LEU A 339 8.00 19.13 -12.94
CA LEU A 339 8.18 20.57 -13.08
C LEU A 339 9.19 20.95 -14.18
N ALA A 340 10.31 20.22 -14.29
CA ALA A 340 11.40 20.56 -15.20
C ALA A 340 11.30 19.87 -16.57
N LEU A 341 10.62 18.71 -16.66
CA LEU A 341 10.50 17.97 -17.92
C LEU A 341 9.07 18.02 -18.49
N TRP A 342 8.04 17.73 -17.70
CA TRP A 342 6.67 17.66 -18.21
C TRP A 342 6.08 19.04 -18.54
N ILE A 343 6.38 20.08 -17.73
CA ILE A 343 5.87 21.44 -17.99
C ILE A 343 6.33 21.94 -19.37
N PRO A 344 7.64 21.94 -19.69
CA PRO A 344 8.10 22.48 -20.98
C PRO A 344 7.89 21.53 -22.16
N SER A 345 7.64 20.24 -21.92
CA SER A 345 7.57 19.25 -22.99
C SER A 345 6.24 19.24 -23.69
N ASN A 346 6.25 19.67 -24.96
CA ASN A 346 5.17 19.48 -25.93
C ASN A 346 5.60 18.60 -27.11
N SER A 347 6.87 18.16 -27.15
CA SER A 347 7.38 17.27 -28.19
C SER A 347 7.10 15.82 -27.85
N GLN A 348 6.89 15.00 -28.88
CA GLN A 348 6.69 13.56 -28.74
C GLN A 348 7.80 12.89 -27.92
N ASN A 349 9.07 13.17 -28.22
CA ASN A 349 10.21 12.59 -27.51
C ASN A 349 10.27 13.00 -26.03
N GLY A 350 9.94 14.27 -25.73
CA GLY A 350 9.91 14.76 -24.35
C GLY A 350 8.80 14.09 -23.53
N ILE A 351 7.64 13.84 -24.11
CA ILE A 351 6.51 13.17 -23.48
C ILE A 351 6.85 11.68 -23.21
N ILE A 352 7.51 11.00 -24.16
CA ILE A 352 7.98 9.61 -23.96
C ILE A 352 9.05 9.54 -22.87
N ALA A 353 10.02 10.45 -22.89
CA ALA A 353 11.06 10.53 -21.86
C ALA A 353 10.45 10.78 -20.47
N PHE A 354 9.49 11.69 -20.38
CA PHE A 354 8.75 11.92 -19.15
C PHE A 354 8.01 10.66 -18.68
N ALA A 355 7.27 9.98 -19.58
CA ALA A 355 6.56 8.74 -19.24
C ALA A 355 7.50 7.68 -18.65
N ALA A 356 8.71 7.50 -19.22
CA ALA A 356 9.70 6.54 -18.73
C ALA A 356 10.30 6.96 -17.39
N LEU A 357 10.78 8.19 -17.26
CA LEU A 357 11.45 8.67 -16.05
C LEU A 357 10.48 8.80 -14.86
N PHE A 358 9.31 9.38 -15.10
CA PHE A 358 8.26 9.48 -14.10
C PHE A 358 7.72 8.08 -13.73
N GLY A 359 7.55 7.18 -14.72
CA GLY A 359 7.16 5.80 -14.51
C GLY A 359 8.08 5.08 -13.54
N PHE A 360 9.41 5.20 -13.72
CA PHE A 360 10.40 4.65 -12.80
C PHE A 360 10.18 5.16 -11.37
N CYS A 361 10.06 6.47 -11.17
CA CYS A 361 9.88 7.07 -9.84
C CYS A 361 8.52 6.72 -9.21
N SER A 362 7.44 6.74 -9.99
CA SER A 362 6.10 6.37 -9.50
C SER A 362 6.03 4.90 -9.07
N GLY A 363 6.77 4.01 -9.76
CA GLY A 363 6.90 2.61 -9.35
C GLY A 363 7.56 2.47 -8.00
N ALA A 364 8.65 3.19 -7.76
CA ALA A 364 9.34 3.21 -6.49
C ALA A 364 8.42 3.70 -5.33
N TYR A 365 7.60 4.73 -5.59
CA TYR A 365 6.58 5.17 -4.64
C TYR A 365 5.64 4.03 -4.24
N VAL A 366 5.04 3.34 -5.21
CA VAL A 366 4.06 2.28 -4.94
C VAL A 366 4.66 1.13 -4.12
N SER A 367 5.91 0.74 -4.38
CA SER A 367 6.55 -0.40 -3.70
C SER A 367 6.93 -0.11 -2.25
N LEU A 368 7.19 1.15 -1.90
CA LEU A 368 7.71 1.53 -0.59
C LEU A 368 6.64 2.02 0.41
N ILE A 369 5.38 2.28 -0.01
CA ILE A 369 4.32 2.75 0.90
C ILE A 369 4.18 1.84 2.12
N ALA A 370 3.91 0.56 1.90
CA ALA A 370 3.68 -0.39 2.99
C ALA A 370 4.93 -0.64 3.85
N PRO A 371 6.14 -0.81 3.29
CA PRO A 371 7.37 -0.87 4.07
C PRO A 371 7.62 0.34 4.98
N LEU A 372 7.33 1.56 4.51
CA LEU A 372 7.50 2.77 5.31
C LEU A 372 6.54 2.79 6.51
N VAL A 373 5.26 2.50 6.28
CA VAL A 373 4.26 2.43 7.35
C VAL A 373 4.62 1.34 8.36
N ALA A 374 5.08 0.18 7.89
CA ALA A 374 5.46 -0.92 8.76
C ALA A 374 6.68 -0.59 9.63
N GLN A 375 7.63 0.19 9.12
CA GLN A 375 8.85 0.57 9.84
C GLN A 375 8.58 1.42 11.08
N ILE A 376 7.48 2.20 11.07
CA ILE A 376 7.04 3.05 12.18
C ILE A 376 5.85 2.47 12.95
N SER A 377 5.49 1.20 12.70
CA SER A 377 4.28 0.58 13.26
C SER A 377 4.59 -0.66 14.06
N PRO A 378 3.90 -0.90 15.19
CA PRO A 378 3.93 -2.19 15.87
C PRO A 378 3.37 -3.30 14.98
N LEU A 379 3.99 -4.49 15.00
CA LEU A 379 3.62 -5.62 14.15
C LEU A 379 2.11 -5.99 14.21
N PRO A 380 1.44 -5.99 15.39
CA PRO A 380 0.01 -6.31 15.49
C PRO A 380 -0.95 -5.24 14.91
N GLU A 381 -0.47 -4.04 14.61
CA GLU A 381 -1.26 -2.91 14.14
C GLU A 381 -0.97 -2.54 12.66
N ILE A 382 -0.06 -3.27 12.00
CA ILE A 382 0.41 -2.93 10.64
C ILE A 382 -0.75 -2.87 9.65
N GLY A 383 -1.65 -3.85 9.67
CA GLY A 383 -2.79 -3.90 8.76
C GLY A 383 -3.70 -2.69 8.93
N PHE A 384 -4.07 -2.36 10.15
CA PHE A 384 -4.91 -1.20 10.45
C PHE A 384 -4.23 0.13 10.09
N ARG A 385 -2.96 0.31 10.45
CA ARG A 385 -2.21 1.55 10.16
C ARG A 385 -2.00 1.75 8.65
N THR A 386 -1.63 0.71 7.94
CA THR A 386 -1.54 0.73 6.47
C THR A 386 -2.91 1.05 5.86
N GLY A 387 -3.97 0.46 6.40
CA GLY A 387 -5.34 0.75 6.01
C GLY A 387 -5.73 2.22 6.18
N ILE A 388 -5.35 2.87 7.29
CA ILE A 388 -5.60 4.31 7.51
C ILE A 388 -4.90 5.15 6.43
N VAL A 389 -3.64 4.85 6.12
CA VAL A 389 -2.88 5.58 5.10
C VAL A 389 -3.57 5.45 3.74
N PHE A 390 -4.00 4.25 3.35
CA PHE A 390 -4.76 4.05 2.11
C PHE A 390 -6.11 4.76 2.13
N PHE A 391 -6.85 4.74 3.24
CA PHE A 391 -8.11 5.44 3.37
C PHE A 391 -7.97 6.95 3.17
N ILE A 392 -7.00 7.57 3.85
CA ILE A 392 -6.75 9.01 3.68
C ILE A 392 -6.29 9.32 2.25
N SER A 393 -5.46 8.47 1.67
CA SER A 393 -5.03 8.59 0.26
C SER A 393 -6.19 8.41 -0.72
N SER A 394 -7.23 7.62 -0.39
CA SER A 394 -8.39 7.41 -1.25
C SER A 394 -9.18 8.70 -1.54
N ILE A 395 -9.13 9.67 -0.63
CA ILE A 395 -9.73 11.00 -0.82
C ILE A 395 -9.04 11.70 -2.00
N GLY A 396 -7.70 11.63 -2.06
CA GLY A 396 -6.94 12.10 -3.21
C GLY A 396 -7.34 11.37 -4.49
N GLY A 397 -7.38 10.04 -4.47
CA GLY A 397 -7.81 9.23 -5.62
C GLY A 397 -9.20 9.57 -6.15
N LEU A 398 -10.15 9.87 -5.25
CA LEU A 398 -11.52 10.24 -5.61
C LEU A 398 -11.63 11.66 -6.21
N THR A 399 -10.88 12.61 -5.64
CA THR A 399 -11.10 14.04 -5.91
C THR A 399 -10.10 14.66 -6.88
N THR A 400 -8.96 14.01 -7.16
CA THR A 400 -7.92 14.54 -8.05
C THR A 400 -8.46 14.81 -9.46
N ASN A 401 -9.22 13.89 -10.04
CA ASN A 401 -9.73 14.05 -11.40
C ASN A 401 -10.76 15.18 -11.55
N PRO A 402 -11.78 15.31 -10.67
CA PRO A 402 -12.67 16.48 -10.70
C PRO A 402 -11.96 17.82 -10.52
N ILE A 403 -10.97 17.89 -9.62
CA ILE A 403 -10.20 19.12 -9.38
C ILE A 403 -9.41 19.49 -10.63
N ASN A 404 -8.68 18.55 -11.23
CA ASN A 404 -7.87 18.82 -12.42
C ASN A 404 -8.73 19.08 -13.66
N GLY A 405 -9.91 18.47 -13.78
CA GLY A 405 -10.90 18.81 -14.79
C GLY A 405 -11.31 20.30 -14.71
N ALA A 406 -11.66 20.77 -13.52
CA ALA A 406 -11.99 22.18 -13.28
C ALA A 406 -10.79 23.13 -13.51
N ILE A 407 -9.55 22.69 -13.27
CA ILE A 407 -8.34 23.47 -13.58
C ILE A 407 -8.16 23.59 -15.10
N LEU A 408 -8.43 22.52 -15.87
CA LEU A 408 -8.31 22.53 -17.33
C LEU A 408 -9.25 23.54 -18.00
N GLU A 409 -10.41 23.80 -17.41
CA GLU A 409 -11.36 24.82 -17.90
C GLU A 409 -10.92 26.26 -17.63
N ARG A 410 -9.88 26.49 -16.82
CA ARG A 410 -9.33 27.79 -16.48
C ARG A 410 -8.32 28.27 -17.55
N PRO A 411 -8.03 29.58 -17.62
CA PRO A 411 -7.02 30.12 -18.55
C PRO A 411 -5.63 29.47 -18.42
N THR A 412 -5.30 28.94 -17.22
CA THR A 412 -4.04 28.22 -16.97
C THR A 412 -3.99 26.85 -17.64
N GLY A 413 -5.16 26.21 -17.87
CA GLY A 413 -5.29 24.95 -18.59
C GLY A 413 -4.28 23.87 -18.15
N TRP A 414 -3.56 23.31 -19.11
CA TRP A 414 -2.55 22.28 -18.87
C TRP A 414 -1.41 22.70 -17.95
N LEU A 415 -1.00 23.99 -17.98
CA LEU A 415 0.04 24.48 -17.08
C LEU A 415 -0.42 24.39 -15.62
N GLY A 416 -1.69 24.76 -15.35
CA GLY A 416 -2.26 24.65 -14.00
C GLY A 416 -2.28 23.22 -13.48
N VAL A 417 -2.68 22.25 -14.31
CA VAL A 417 -2.70 20.80 -13.98
C VAL A 417 -1.29 20.30 -13.66
N LYS A 418 -0.29 20.64 -14.47
CA LYS A 418 1.11 20.23 -14.27
C LYS A 418 1.71 20.86 -12.99
N ILE A 419 1.42 22.13 -12.71
CA ILE A 419 1.86 22.82 -11.48
C ILE A 419 1.18 22.19 -10.27
N PHE A 420 -0.14 21.93 -10.32
CA PHE A 420 -0.85 21.25 -9.27
C PHE A 420 -0.18 19.92 -8.91
N ALA A 421 0.09 19.08 -9.91
CA ALA A 421 0.77 17.79 -9.71
C ALA A 421 2.14 17.95 -9.02
N GLY A 422 2.98 18.85 -9.52
CA GLY A 422 4.31 19.09 -8.99
C GLY A 422 4.31 19.64 -7.56
N VAL A 423 3.45 20.60 -7.26
CA VAL A 423 3.34 21.22 -5.93
C VAL A 423 2.83 20.20 -4.89
N PHE A 424 1.80 19.44 -5.21
CA PHE A 424 1.27 18.43 -4.29
C PHE A 424 2.27 17.29 -4.04
N CYS A 425 3.01 16.84 -5.06
CA CYS A 425 4.12 15.91 -4.88
C CYS A 425 5.23 16.49 -3.99
N LEU A 426 5.58 17.77 -4.15
CA LEU A 426 6.58 18.43 -3.33
C LEU A 426 6.15 18.51 -1.86
N VAL A 427 4.92 18.97 -1.60
CA VAL A 427 4.37 19.04 -0.24
C VAL A 427 4.37 17.66 0.42
N GLY A 428 3.92 16.62 -0.30
CA GLY A 428 3.94 15.25 0.19
C GLY A 428 5.36 14.78 0.52
N THR A 429 6.35 15.09 -0.33
CA THR A 429 7.76 14.77 -0.10
C THR A 429 8.30 15.46 1.16
N ILE A 430 7.94 16.72 1.41
CA ILE A 430 8.36 17.47 2.60
C ILE A 430 7.81 16.81 3.86
N PHE A 431 6.55 16.38 3.89
CA PHE A 431 5.98 15.69 5.05
C PHE A 431 6.67 14.35 5.32
N ILE A 432 7.00 13.55 4.30
CA ILE A 432 7.76 12.31 4.48
C ILE A 432 9.18 12.59 4.98
N ALA A 433 9.82 13.64 4.48
CA ALA A 433 11.13 14.08 4.98
C ALA A 433 11.04 14.52 6.45
N ALA A 434 9.97 15.23 6.84
CA ALA A 434 9.71 15.61 8.23
C ALA A 434 9.53 14.39 9.15
N ALA A 435 8.81 13.35 8.70
CA ALA A 435 8.69 12.08 9.45
C ALA A 435 10.06 11.46 9.73
N ARG A 436 10.93 11.42 8.71
CA ARG A 436 12.30 10.90 8.85
C ARG A 436 13.15 11.77 9.80
N VAL A 437 13.12 13.08 9.62
CA VAL A 437 13.92 14.02 10.46
C VAL A 437 13.47 13.96 11.92
N HIS A 438 12.17 13.85 12.15
CA HIS A 438 11.65 13.69 13.52
C HIS A 438 12.20 12.45 14.22
N ARG A 439 12.39 11.34 13.49
CA ARG A 439 12.84 10.07 14.06
C ARG A 439 14.36 9.96 14.22
N VAL A 440 15.13 10.36 13.20
CA VAL A 440 16.59 10.18 13.16
C VAL A 440 17.40 11.48 13.17
N GLY A 441 16.72 12.62 13.23
CA GLY A 441 17.37 13.94 13.15
C GLY A 441 17.92 14.23 11.74
N TRP A 442 18.77 15.24 11.65
CA TRP A 442 19.38 15.71 10.40
C TRP A 442 20.53 14.82 9.88
N LYS A 443 20.74 13.63 10.43
CA LYS A 443 21.80 12.71 10.00
C LYS A 443 21.46 12.09 8.64
N ILE A 444 22.07 12.63 7.57
CA ILE A 444 21.81 12.19 6.17
C ILE A 444 22.18 10.71 5.97
N THR A 445 23.25 10.24 6.63
CA THR A 445 23.78 8.87 6.52
C THR A 445 23.04 7.85 7.37
N ALA A 446 22.07 8.26 8.19
CA ALA A 446 21.29 7.32 8.98
C ALA A 446 20.44 6.43 8.08
N ILE A 447 20.60 5.12 8.20
CA ILE A 447 19.79 4.11 7.51
C ILE A 447 18.45 4.02 8.25
N PHE A 448 17.41 4.58 7.62
CA PHE A 448 16.06 4.56 8.20
C PHE A 448 15.01 4.35 7.09
#